data_8cb0500c0c6256d9afa5194196eb0a66
#
_entry.id   8cb0500c0c6256d9afa5194196eb0a66
#
_cell.length_a   1.000
_cell.length_b   1.000
_cell.length_c   1.000
_cell.angle_alpha   90.00
_cell.angle_beta   90.00
_cell.angle_gamma   90.00
#
_symmetry.space_group_name_H-M   'P 1'
#
loop_
_entity.id
_entity.type
_entity.pdbx_description
1 polymer ?
#
loop_
_entity_poly.entity_id
_entity_poly.type
_entity_poly.pdbx_seq_one_letter_code
_entity_poly.pdbx_strand_id
1 'polypeptide(L)'
;NKITFIFLFSIFLLPAYGANKDTKAIYELIERVTPGYSSQYRLEIIAPDNGVDVYEVDGNGKEIILRGNTPVALATAFNWYLKYTCQAHVSWFGNQLNLPEKLPQPRERERRVINGRYRVYMNYCTVSYTAAWWDWEHWQKELDFMAMNSVNMPLFTIGLDAVWYNTLLHFNFSDREARAFLAGPGHAAWQWMQNLQSYGGPLPKSVIDRHAALGKKIIARQLELGMQPIQQGFSGYVPRELKDKYPTANINQQRSWCGFKGAAQLDPTDSLFTRMGRGFLEEQA
;
A
#
# COMPACT_ATOMS: atom_id res chain seq x y z
N ASN A 1 -68.46 1.78 -10.10
CA ASN A 1 -67.04 1.93 -10.44
C ASN A 1 -66.25 2.32 -9.19
N LYS A 2 -65.63 1.32 -8.54
CA LYS A 2 -64.67 1.54 -7.45
C LYS A 2 -63.28 1.39 -8.04
N ILE A 3 -62.50 2.48 -8.04
CA ILE A 3 -61.07 2.47 -8.44
C ILE A 3 -60.26 2.18 -7.18
N THR A 4 -59.64 0.99 -7.14
CA THR A 4 -58.73 0.58 -6.07
C THR A 4 -57.32 1.07 -6.44
N PHE A 5 -56.77 2.01 -5.70
CA PHE A 5 -55.38 2.43 -5.81
C PHE A 5 -54.50 1.41 -5.09
N ILE A 6 -53.68 0.68 -5.85
CA ILE A 6 -52.62 -0.17 -5.29
C ILE A 6 -51.37 0.69 -5.17
N PHE A 7 -50.98 1.01 -3.92
CA PHE A 7 -49.67 1.59 -3.61
C PHE A 7 -48.60 0.49 -3.65
N LEU A 8 -47.79 0.49 -4.72
CA LEU A 8 -46.58 -0.31 -4.78
C LEU A 8 -45.51 0.37 -3.90
N PHE A 9 -45.27 -0.20 -2.71
CA PHE A 9 -44.10 0.13 -1.91
C PHE A 9 -42.87 -0.55 -2.53
N SER A 10 -42.09 0.21 -3.29
CA SER A 10 -40.76 -0.24 -3.75
C SER A 10 -39.81 -0.24 -2.56
N ILE A 11 -39.60 -1.39 -1.93
CA ILE A 11 -38.54 -1.58 -0.97
C ILE A 11 -37.21 -1.60 -1.76
N PHE A 12 -36.48 -0.50 -1.71
CA PHE A 12 -35.10 -0.47 -2.14
C PHE A 12 -34.28 -1.31 -1.15
N LEU A 13 -34.05 -2.57 -1.48
CA LEU A 13 -33.02 -3.39 -0.88
C LEU A 13 -31.67 -2.83 -1.34
N LEU A 14 -31.07 -1.96 -0.52
CA LEU A 14 -29.66 -1.63 -0.65
C LEU A 14 -28.85 -2.93 -0.48
N PRO A 15 -27.91 -3.23 -1.38
CA PRO A 15 -27.14 -4.46 -1.27
C PRO A 15 -26.25 -4.39 -0.01
N ALA A 16 -26.55 -5.24 0.95
CA ALA A 16 -25.74 -5.47 2.17
C ALA A 16 -24.39 -6.16 1.88
N TYR A 17 -23.85 -6.03 0.66
CA TYR A 17 -22.69 -6.81 0.19
C TYR A 17 -21.33 -6.16 0.47
N GLY A 18 -21.26 -4.87 0.84
CA GLY A 18 -20.01 -4.16 1.14
C GLY A 18 -19.57 -4.23 2.60
N ALA A 19 -20.51 -4.19 3.53
CA ALA A 19 -20.23 -4.02 4.96
C ALA A 19 -19.41 -5.16 5.60
N ASN A 20 -19.58 -6.39 5.14
CA ASN A 20 -18.93 -7.56 5.76
C ASN A 20 -17.46 -7.73 5.35
N LYS A 21 -17.04 -7.21 4.19
CA LYS A 21 -15.65 -7.33 3.73
C LYS A 21 -14.75 -6.28 4.40
N ASP A 22 -15.25 -5.06 4.55
CA ASP A 22 -14.49 -3.94 5.13
C ASP A 22 -14.22 -4.13 6.62
N THR A 23 -15.18 -4.68 7.37
CA THR A 23 -15.00 -4.96 8.80
C THR A 23 -14.16 -6.20 9.06
N LYS A 24 -14.21 -7.23 8.19
CA LYS A 24 -13.44 -8.46 8.34
C LYS A 24 -11.93 -8.21 8.44
N ALA A 25 -11.38 -7.42 7.51
CA ALA A 25 -9.95 -7.11 7.51
C ALA A 25 -9.49 -6.43 8.82
N ILE A 26 -10.38 -5.63 9.43
CA ILE A 26 -10.08 -4.94 10.69
C ILE A 26 -10.22 -5.87 11.88
N TYR A 27 -11.20 -6.78 11.92
CA TYR A 27 -11.21 -7.83 12.96
C TYR A 27 -9.94 -8.68 12.92
N GLU A 28 -9.47 -9.06 11.75
CA GLU A 28 -8.20 -9.77 11.58
C GLU A 28 -6.99 -8.94 12.02
N LEU A 29 -6.98 -7.62 11.76
CA LEU A 29 -5.95 -6.70 12.27
C LEU A 29 -5.98 -6.65 13.80
N ILE A 30 -7.14 -6.47 14.41
CA ILE A 30 -7.31 -6.45 15.86
C ILE A 30 -6.79 -7.76 16.48
N GLU A 31 -7.11 -8.89 15.88
CA GLU A 31 -6.65 -10.20 16.37
C GLU A 31 -5.14 -10.38 16.26
N ARG A 32 -4.50 -9.82 15.21
CA ARG A 32 -3.02 -9.84 15.11
C ARG A 32 -2.33 -8.91 16.11
N VAL A 33 -2.92 -7.76 16.39
CA VAL A 33 -2.33 -6.76 17.31
C VAL A 33 -2.61 -7.11 18.76
N THR A 34 -3.84 -7.53 19.07
CA THR A 34 -4.31 -7.91 20.41
C THR A 34 -5.00 -9.27 20.36
N PRO A 35 -4.24 -10.37 20.34
CA PRO A 35 -4.78 -11.72 20.23
C PRO A 35 -5.79 -12.04 21.34
N GLY A 36 -6.96 -12.60 20.94
CA GLY A 36 -8.04 -13.00 21.86
C GLY A 36 -9.00 -11.88 22.25
N TYR A 37 -8.77 -10.65 21.80
CA TYR A 37 -9.64 -9.52 22.17
C TYR A 37 -10.64 -9.12 21.09
N SER A 38 -10.54 -9.65 19.87
CA SER A 38 -11.38 -9.23 18.73
C SER A 38 -12.88 -9.37 19.00
N SER A 39 -13.31 -10.36 19.79
CA SER A 39 -14.70 -10.58 20.17
C SER A 39 -15.29 -9.53 21.11
N GLN A 40 -14.48 -8.69 21.73
CA GLN A 40 -14.93 -7.59 22.60
C GLN A 40 -15.26 -6.32 21.81
N TYR A 41 -14.99 -6.30 20.50
CA TYR A 41 -15.27 -5.16 19.63
C TYR A 41 -16.49 -5.42 18.74
N ARG A 42 -17.21 -4.34 18.45
CA ARG A 42 -18.20 -4.26 17.38
C ARG A 42 -17.78 -3.19 16.40
N LEU A 43 -17.64 -3.55 15.12
CA LEU A 43 -17.22 -2.66 14.05
C LEU A 43 -18.43 -2.26 13.20
N GLU A 44 -18.58 -0.96 12.95
CA GLU A 44 -19.70 -0.39 12.18
C GLU A 44 -19.19 0.59 11.13
N ILE A 45 -19.69 0.46 9.90
CA ILE A 45 -19.41 1.42 8.83
C ILE A 45 -20.39 2.58 8.94
N ILE A 46 -19.88 3.81 8.88
CA ILE A 46 -20.66 5.06 8.92
C ILE A 46 -20.42 5.89 7.66
N ALA A 47 -21.24 6.93 7.45
CA ALA A 47 -21.04 7.86 6.35
C ALA A 47 -19.77 8.72 6.55
N PRO A 48 -19.06 9.11 5.48
CA PRO A 48 -17.95 10.05 5.55
C PRO A 48 -18.42 11.43 6.01
N ASP A 49 -17.50 12.25 6.51
CA ASP A 49 -17.75 13.63 6.89
C ASP A 49 -17.14 14.57 5.85
N ASN A 50 -17.97 15.23 5.04
CA ASN A 50 -17.54 16.12 3.96
C ASN A 50 -16.48 15.53 3.03
N GLY A 51 -16.56 14.21 2.75
CA GLY A 51 -15.64 13.50 1.86
C GLY A 51 -14.26 13.20 2.45
N VAL A 52 -14.07 13.39 3.75
CA VAL A 52 -12.89 12.96 4.50
C VAL A 52 -13.22 11.82 5.46
N ASP A 53 -12.18 11.12 5.91
CA ASP A 53 -12.34 10.00 6.83
C ASP A 53 -12.78 10.50 8.21
N VAL A 54 -13.66 9.72 8.82
CA VAL A 54 -14.18 9.97 10.17
C VAL A 54 -14.22 8.64 10.93
N TYR A 55 -13.95 8.73 12.22
CA TYR A 55 -14.11 7.59 13.10
C TYR A 55 -14.77 7.97 14.43
N GLU A 56 -15.32 6.98 15.09
CA GLU A 56 -15.90 7.08 16.42
C GLU A 56 -15.46 5.92 17.30
N VAL A 57 -15.28 6.21 18.58
CA VAL A 57 -15.05 5.22 19.65
C VAL A 57 -16.14 5.38 20.70
N ASP A 58 -16.83 4.29 21.00
CA ASP A 58 -17.98 4.28 21.89
C ASP A 58 -18.04 2.95 22.68
N GLY A 59 -18.95 2.83 23.61
CA GLY A 59 -19.17 1.60 24.35
C GLY A 59 -20.64 1.45 24.78
N ASN A 60 -21.08 0.21 24.96
CA ASN A 60 -22.46 -0.10 25.43
C ASN A 60 -22.47 -0.87 26.75
N GLY A 61 -21.35 -0.89 27.48
CA GLY A 61 -21.17 -1.66 28.72
C GLY A 61 -20.79 -3.14 28.53
N LYS A 62 -20.97 -3.66 27.30
CA LYS A 62 -20.60 -5.05 26.93
C LYS A 62 -19.49 -5.09 25.90
N GLU A 63 -19.60 -4.29 24.85
CA GLU A 63 -18.70 -4.24 23.73
C GLU A 63 -18.11 -2.84 23.56
N ILE A 64 -16.92 -2.77 23.00
CA ILE A 64 -16.32 -1.55 22.48
C ILE A 64 -16.81 -1.36 21.05
N ILE A 65 -17.41 -0.21 20.75
CA ILE A 65 -17.98 0.05 19.43
C ILE A 65 -17.04 1.00 18.68
N LEU A 66 -16.44 0.49 17.61
CA LEU A 66 -15.60 1.27 16.71
C LEU A 66 -16.36 1.53 15.42
N ARG A 67 -16.52 2.80 15.05
CA ARG A 67 -17.15 3.23 13.80
C ARG A 67 -16.14 3.93 12.91
N GLY A 68 -16.24 3.73 11.60
CA GLY A 68 -15.42 4.41 10.62
C GLY A 68 -16.09 4.35 9.25
N ASN A 69 -15.80 5.31 8.39
CA ASN A 69 -16.33 5.31 7.02
C ASN A 69 -15.47 4.46 6.06
N THR A 70 -14.27 4.08 6.47
CA THR A 70 -13.34 3.21 5.73
C THR A 70 -12.66 2.21 6.68
N PRO A 71 -12.09 1.11 6.17
CA PRO A 71 -11.27 0.21 6.99
C PRO A 71 -10.10 0.94 7.69
N VAL A 72 -9.41 1.85 7.00
CA VAL A 72 -8.37 2.69 7.63
C VAL A 72 -8.92 3.51 8.79
N ALA A 73 -10.12 4.10 8.64
CA ALA A 73 -10.74 4.87 9.73
C ALA A 73 -11.09 3.97 10.93
N LEU A 74 -11.56 2.75 10.70
CA LEU A 74 -11.78 1.75 11.76
C LEU A 74 -10.47 1.36 12.47
N ALA A 75 -9.40 1.11 11.72
CA ALA A 75 -8.09 0.81 12.29
C ALA A 75 -7.54 2.00 13.12
N THR A 76 -7.79 3.22 12.64
CA THR A 76 -7.45 4.45 13.38
C THR A 76 -8.25 4.56 14.68
N ALA A 77 -9.56 4.24 14.65
CA ALA A 77 -10.38 4.19 15.86
C ALA A 77 -9.84 3.19 16.88
N PHE A 78 -9.42 2.00 16.41
CA PHE A 78 -8.80 0.99 17.25
C PHE A 78 -7.52 1.49 17.92
N ASN A 79 -6.61 2.10 17.15
CA ASN A 79 -5.39 2.68 17.70
C ASN A 79 -5.67 3.81 18.70
N TRP A 80 -6.65 4.66 18.40
CA TRP A 80 -7.08 5.71 19.32
C TRP A 80 -7.61 5.12 20.64
N TYR A 81 -8.45 4.10 20.57
CA TYR A 81 -8.97 3.38 21.74
C TYR A 81 -7.85 2.78 22.59
N LEU A 82 -6.89 2.10 21.97
CA LEU A 82 -5.73 1.56 22.69
C LEU A 82 -4.95 2.65 23.41
N LYS A 83 -4.64 3.76 22.73
CA LYS A 83 -3.85 4.85 23.30
C LYS A 83 -4.55 5.59 24.44
N TYR A 84 -5.79 5.99 24.25
CA TYR A 84 -6.44 6.95 25.12
C TYR A 84 -7.41 6.32 26.13
N THR A 85 -7.91 5.14 25.85
CA THR A 85 -8.76 4.41 26.80
C THR A 85 -7.99 3.33 27.54
N CYS A 86 -7.21 2.50 26.83
CA CYS A 86 -6.45 1.44 27.45
C CYS A 86 -5.05 1.88 27.94
N GLN A 87 -4.59 3.08 27.59
CA GLN A 87 -3.20 3.53 27.83
C GLN A 87 -2.16 2.53 27.32
N ALA A 88 -2.48 1.87 26.22
CA ALA A 88 -1.67 0.89 25.53
C ALA A 88 -1.01 1.51 24.29
N HIS A 89 0.09 0.95 23.84
CA HIS A 89 0.87 1.54 22.77
C HIS A 89 1.42 0.48 21.82
N VAL A 90 1.27 0.73 20.51
CA VAL A 90 1.89 -0.03 19.43
C VAL A 90 2.91 0.87 18.73
N SER A 91 4.15 0.43 18.65
CA SER A 91 5.20 1.20 17.97
C SER A 91 6.23 0.30 17.28
N TRP A 92 7.07 0.93 16.47
CA TRP A 92 8.19 0.25 15.81
C TRP A 92 9.20 -0.35 16.79
N PHE A 93 9.37 0.27 17.96
CA PHE A 93 10.37 -0.13 18.96
C PHE A 93 9.84 -1.12 20.00
N GLY A 94 8.57 -1.46 19.92
CA GLY A 94 7.93 -2.41 20.81
C GLY A 94 6.51 -2.01 21.17
N ASN A 95 5.73 -3.00 21.52
CA ASN A 95 4.34 -2.84 21.93
C ASN A 95 4.25 -2.87 23.46
N GLN A 96 3.41 -2.00 24.00
CA GLN A 96 3.02 -1.98 25.41
C GLN A 96 1.52 -2.27 25.47
N LEU A 97 1.17 -3.55 25.46
CA LEU A 97 -0.20 -4.06 25.37
C LEU A 97 -0.56 -4.84 26.64
N ASN A 98 -0.30 -4.27 27.81
CA ASN A 98 -0.75 -4.85 29.08
C ASN A 98 -2.25 -4.56 29.28
N LEU A 99 -3.09 -5.32 28.56
CA LEU A 99 -4.53 -5.15 28.56
C LEU A 99 -5.20 -6.04 29.63
N PRO A 100 -6.22 -5.53 30.36
CA PRO A 100 -7.00 -6.34 31.26
C PRO A 100 -7.87 -7.34 30.48
N GLU A 101 -8.24 -8.47 31.09
CA GLU A 101 -9.09 -9.49 30.47
C GLU A 101 -10.37 -8.91 29.88
N LYS A 102 -11.03 -8.02 30.63
CA LYS A 102 -12.17 -7.22 30.14
C LYS A 102 -11.69 -5.81 29.82
N LEU A 103 -11.84 -5.43 28.57
CA LEU A 103 -11.43 -4.13 28.08
C LEU A 103 -12.23 -2.97 28.74
N PRO A 104 -11.57 -1.84 29.10
CA PRO A 104 -12.23 -0.70 29.71
C PRO A 104 -13.18 -0.01 28.74
N GLN A 105 -14.34 0.38 29.23
CA GLN A 105 -15.31 1.14 28.43
C GLN A 105 -14.82 2.58 28.24
N PRO A 106 -15.00 3.16 27.03
CA PRO A 106 -14.81 4.61 26.83
C PRO A 106 -15.70 5.38 27.81
N ARG A 107 -15.20 6.50 28.35
CA ARG A 107 -15.97 7.34 29.28
C ARG A 107 -17.15 8.01 28.59
N GLU A 108 -16.96 8.41 27.33
CA GLU A 108 -17.93 9.04 26.48
C GLU A 108 -17.66 8.65 25.02
N ARG A 109 -18.64 8.89 24.16
CA ARG A 109 -18.47 8.70 22.72
C ARG A 109 -17.54 9.77 22.16
N GLU A 110 -16.45 9.33 21.58
CA GLU A 110 -15.53 10.17 20.83
C GLU A 110 -15.84 10.11 19.34
N ARG A 111 -15.88 11.28 18.69
CA ARG A 111 -15.95 11.39 17.23
C ARG A 111 -14.84 12.30 16.74
N ARG A 112 -14.08 11.83 15.73
CA ARG A 112 -12.98 12.58 15.16
C ARG A 112 -12.98 12.51 13.65
N VAL A 113 -12.72 13.64 13.02
CA VAL A 113 -12.47 13.76 11.59
C VAL A 113 -10.96 13.66 11.37
N ILE A 114 -10.56 12.82 10.42
CA ILE A 114 -9.14 12.66 10.08
C ILE A 114 -8.77 13.73 9.05
N ASN A 115 -7.93 14.68 9.45
CA ASN A 115 -7.49 15.76 8.59
C ASN A 115 -6.66 15.25 7.41
N GLY A 116 -6.92 15.82 6.23
CA GLY A 116 -6.26 15.45 5.00
C GLY A 116 -6.86 14.22 4.32
N ARG A 117 -7.31 14.42 3.08
CA ARG A 117 -7.89 13.37 2.24
C ARG A 117 -6.85 12.29 1.89
N TYR A 118 -5.60 12.71 1.63
CA TYR A 118 -4.50 11.84 1.24
C TYR A 118 -3.42 11.87 2.30
N ARG A 119 -3.10 10.72 2.85
CA ARG A 119 -2.11 10.52 3.91
C ARG A 119 -1.08 9.52 3.43
N VAL A 120 -0.03 10.10 2.82
CA VAL A 120 1.05 9.35 2.16
C VAL A 120 2.09 8.93 3.19
N TYR A 121 2.58 7.72 3.08
CA TYR A 121 3.65 7.21 3.93
C TYR A 121 4.63 6.33 3.14
N MET A 122 5.82 6.17 3.70
CA MET A 122 7.06 5.64 3.18
C MET A 122 7.70 6.51 2.11
N ASN A 123 9.01 6.36 1.98
CA ASN A 123 9.83 6.92 0.92
C ASN A 123 10.69 5.82 0.31
N TYR A 124 11.30 6.10 -0.83
CA TYR A 124 12.12 5.12 -1.55
C TYR A 124 13.29 4.60 -0.70
N CYS A 125 13.96 5.46 0.05
CA CYS A 125 15.16 5.08 0.82
C CYS A 125 14.87 3.96 1.81
N THR A 126 13.72 3.98 2.48
CA THR A 126 13.32 2.95 3.45
C THR A 126 13.42 1.53 2.89
N VAL A 127 13.09 1.36 1.60
CA VAL A 127 13.11 0.06 0.92
C VAL A 127 14.53 -0.53 0.82
N SER A 128 15.56 0.31 0.75
CA SER A 128 16.96 -0.16 0.68
C SER A 128 17.73 -0.06 2.00
N TYR A 129 17.08 0.40 3.07
CA TYR A 129 17.63 0.41 4.43
C TYR A 129 16.86 -0.55 5.33
N THR A 130 15.86 -0.04 6.03
CA THR A 130 15.11 -0.81 7.03
C THR A 130 14.35 -1.99 6.41
N ALA A 131 13.74 -1.78 5.24
CA ALA A 131 12.85 -2.77 4.62
C ALA A 131 13.53 -3.64 3.53
N ALA A 132 14.86 -3.51 3.31
CA ALA A 132 15.56 -4.19 2.21
C ALA A 132 15.40 -5.72 2.20
N TRP A 133 15.19 -6.32 3.37
CA TRP A 133 15.11 -7.76 3.57
C TRP A 133 13.82 -8.20 4.26
N TRP A 134 12.83 -7.32 4.32
CA TRP A 134 11.56 -7.65 4.95
C TRP A 134 10.82 -8.76 4.19
N ASP A 135 10.39 -9.74 4.94
CA ASP A 135 9.47 -10.79 4.52
C ASP A 135 8.01 -10.36 4.68
N TRP A 136 7.10 -11.29 4.43
CA TRP A 136 5.67 -11.03 4.58
C TRP A 136 5.27 -10.66 6.02
N GLU A 137 5.87 -11.27 7.03
CA GLU A 137 5.52 -10.99 8.43
C GLU A 137 5.86 -9.56 8.83
N HIS A 138 7.03 -9.06 8.39
CA HIS A 138 7.42 -7.67 8.62
C HIS A 138 6.50 -6.71 7.87
N TRP A 139 6.21 -6.98 6.58
CA TRP A 139 5.31 -6.15 5.79
C TRP A 139 3.89 -6.14 6.35
N GLN A 140 3.37 -7.27 6.83
CA GLN A 140 2.04 -7.34 7.44
C GLN A 140 1.94 -6.44 8.69
N LYS A 141 2.94 -6.50 9.56
CA LYS A 141 3.01 -5.63 10.75
C LYS A 141 3.05 -4.15 10.37
N GLU A 142 3.83 -3.82 9.34
CA GLU A 142 3.94 -2.44 8.86
C GLU A 142 2.64 -1.93 8.26
N LEU A 143 1.94 -2.75 7.48
CA LEU A 143 0.64 -2.39 6.92
C LEU A 143 -0.43 -2.20 8.00
N ASP A 144 -0.45 -3.05 9.01
CA ASP A 144 -1.32 -2.89 10.17
C ASP A 144 -0.99 -1.58 10.93
N PHE A 145 0.30 -1.29 11.14
CA PHE A 145 0.75 -0.04 11.74
C PHE A 145 0.35 1.18 10.90
N MET A 146 0.52 1.13 9.59
CA MET A 146 0.08 2.20 8.68
C MET A 146 -1.43 2.45 8.82
N ALA A 147 -2.27 1.41 8.76
CA ALA A 147 -3.72 1.53 8.89
C ALA A 147 -4.11 2.14 10.25
N MET A 148 -3.51 1.67 11.34
CA MET A 148 -3.72 2.18 12.69
C MET A 148 -3.30 3.65 12.85
N ASN A 149 -2.38 4.14 12.03
CA ASN A 149 -1.92 5.53 12.01
C ASN A 149 -2.53 6.34 10.86
N SER A 150 -3.67 5.91 10.34
CA SER A 150 -4.47 6.59 9.33
C SER A 150 -3.84 6.75 7.95
N VAL A 151 -2.76 6.06 7.63
CA VAL A 151 -2.18 6.07 6.28
C VAL A 151 -3.15 5.40 5.31
N ASN A 152 -3.51 6.11 4.25
CA ASN A 152 -4.40 5.58 3.22
C ASN A 152 -3.76 5.54 1.82
N MET A 153 -2.54 6.06 1.66
CA MET A 153 -1.80 6.07 0.39
C MET A 153 -0.32 5.70 0.63
N PRO A 154 0.00 4.43 0.88
CA PRO A 154 1.39 4.00 1.05
C PRO A 154 2.12 3.96 -0.29
N LEU A 155 3.37 4.47 -0.32
CA LEU A 155 4.27 4.23 -1.44
C LEU A 155 4.67 2.75 -1.48
N PHE A 156 4.58 2.16 -2.65
CA PHE A 156 4.81 0.74 -2.86
C PHE A 156 5.76 0.49 -4.04
N THR A 157 6.89 -0.16 -3.78
CA THR A 157 7.93 -0.42 -4.79
C THR A 157 8.39 -1.88 -4.85
N ILE A 158 7.89 -2.75 -3.95
CA ILE A 158 8.26 -4.17 -3.95
C ILE A 158 7.62 -4.87 -5.16
N GLY A 159 8.46 -5.54 -5.96
CA GLY A 159 8.04 -6.15 -7.22
C GLY A 159 8.29 -5.27 -8.45
N LEU A 160 8.70 -4.00 -8.28
CA LEU A 160 9.03 -3.12 -9.40
C LEU A 160 10.21 -3.66 -10.24
N ASP A 161 11.10 -4.43 -9.63
CA ASP A 161 12.15 -5.18 -10.33
C ASP A 161 11.57 -6.23 -11.31
N ALA A 162 10.48 -6.90 -10.97
CA ALA A 162 9.79 -7.82 -11.87
C ALA A 162 9.13 -7.08 -13.03
N VAL A 163 8.49 -5.93 -12.76
CA VAL A 163 7.92 -5.07 -13.80
C VAL A 163 8.99 -4.63 -14.80
N TRP A 164 10.13 -4.13 -14.32
CA TRP A 164 11.25 -3.76 -15.18
C TRP A 164 11.84 -4.95 -15.93
N TYR A 165 12.04 -6.08 -15.26
CA TYR A 165 12.56 -7.29 -15.90
C TYR A 165 11.68 -7.70 -17.07
N ASN A 166 10.39 -7.86 -16.88
CA ASN A 166 9.46 -8.27 -17.92
C ASN A 166 9.38 -7.21 -19.03
N THR A 167 9.27 -5.92 -18.68
CA THR A 167 9.27 -4.83 -19.65
C THR A 167 10.50 -4.92 -20.57
N LEU A 168 11.69 -5.10 -20.02
CA LEU A 168 12.93 -5.16 -20.80
C LEU A 168 12.98 -6.35 -21.74
N LEU A 169 12.44 -7.51 -21.33
CA LEU A 169 12.33 -8.67 -22.24
C LEU A 169 11.49 -8.34 -23.47
N HIS A 170 10.40 -7.58 -23.34
CA HIS A 170 9.56 -7.14 -24.46
C HIS A 170 10.28 -6.13 -25.37
N PHE A 171 11.34 -5.47 -24.90
CA PHE A 171 12.14 -4.51 -25.65
C PHE A 171 13.51 -5.04 -26.07
N ASN A 172 13.57 -6.34 -26.41
CA ASN A 172 14.73 -7.04 -26.99
C ASN A 172 15.96 -7.15 -26.07
N PHE A 173 15.77 -7.05 -24.74
CA PHE A 173 16.82 -7.41 -23.81
C PHE A 173 16.78 -8.92 -23.54
N SER A 174 17.94 -9.54 -23.44
CA SER A 174 18.05 -10.92 -22.94
C SER A 174 17.82 -10.98 -21.43
N ASP A 175 17.54 -12.16 -20.89
CA ASP A 175 17.44 -12.42 -19.45
C ASP A 175 18.65 -11.84 -18.69
N ARG A 176 19.85 -12.09 -19.19
CA ARG A 176 21.08 -11.59 -18.55
C ARG A 176 21.16 -10.07 -18.53
N GLU A 177 20.82 -9.40 -19.62
CA GLU A 177 20.85 -7.94 -19.73
C GLU A 177 19.79 -7.30 -18.82
N ALA A 178 18.57 -7.84 -18.83
CA ALA A 178 17.50 -7.35 -17.98
C ALA A 178 17.86 -7.46 -16.48
N ARG A 179 18.41 -8.59 -16.06
CA ARG A 179 18.87 -8.78 -14.68
C ARG A 179 20.09 -7.93 -14.34
N ALA A 180 20.96 -7.66 -15.29
CA ALA A 180 22.13 -6.80 -15.10
C ALA A 180 21.77 -5.32 -14.94
N PHE A 181 20.63 -4.88 -15.50
CA PHE A 181 20.12 -3.52 -15.30
C PHE A 181 19.65 -3.30 -13.86
N LEU A 182 19.10 -4.31 -13.20
CA LEU A 182 18.50 -4.19 -11.88
C LEU A 182 19.57 -4.07 -10.79
N ALA A 183 19.36 -3.12 -9.87
CA ALA A 183 20.19 -3.00 -8.69
C ALA A 183 19.81 -4.03 -7.63
N GLY A 184 20.80 -4.44 -6.83
CA GLY A 184 20.54 -5.28 -5.66
C GLY A 184 19.69 -4.57 -4.58
N PRO A 185 19.08 -5.33 -3.64
CA PRO A 185 18.12 -4.78 -2.67
C PRO A 185 18.62 -3.58 -1.86
N GLY A 186 19.90 -3.58 -1.48
CA GLY A 186 20.52 -2.45 -0.77
C GLY A 186 20.70 -1.17 -1.60
N HIS A 187 20.41 -1.20 -2.91
CA HIS A 187 20.59 -0.08 -3.82
C HIS A 187 19.35 0.18 -4.70
N ALA A 188 18.32 -0.65 -4.60
CA ALA A 188 17.12 -0.55 -5.42
C ALA A 188 16.39 0.80 -5.27
N ALA A 189 16.37 1.37 -4.06
CA ALA A 189 15.77 2.68 -3.83
C ALA A 189 16.35 3.78 -4.71
N TRP A 190 17.68 3.82 -4.87
CA TRP A 190 18.35 4.81 -5.74
C TRP A 190 18.14 4.53 -7.21
N GLN A 191 17.96 3.28 -7.60
CA GLN A 191 17.52 2.94 -8.94
C GLN A 191 16.11 3.46 -9.20
N TRP A 192 15.18 3.26 -8.29
CA TRP A 192 13.80 3.75 -8.41
C TRP A 192 13.72 5.28 -8.36
N MET A 193 14.64 5.94 -7.67
CA MET A 193 14.84 7.40 -7.75
C MET A 193 15.60 7.83 -9.01
N GLN A 194 15.97 6.90 -9.90
CA GLN A 194 16.62 7.16 -11.19
C GLN A 194 18.07 7.69 -11.10
N ASN A 195 18.73 7.50 -9.99
CA ASN A 195 20.08 8.01 -9.76
C ASN A 195 21.18 7.10 -10.31
N LEU A 196 20.92 5.81 -10.41
CA LEU A 196 21.89 4.79 -10.83
C LEU A 196 21.19 3.63 -11.55
N GLN A 197 21.97 2.79 -12.20
CA GLN A 197 21.57 1.46 -12.68
C GLN A 197 22.65 0.43 -12.34
N SER A 198 22.26 -0.84 -12.30
CA SER A 198 23.20 -1.98 -12.33
C SER A 198 24.18 -2.08 -11.16
N TYR A 199 23.84 -1.62 -9.96
CA TYR A 199 24.75 -1.73 -8.82
C TYR A 199 24.32 -2.89 -7.90
N GLY A 200 25.29 -3.76 -7.55
CA GLY A 200 25.01 -4.95 -6.73
C GLY A 200 24.24 -6.05 -7.44
N GLY A 201 24.20 -6.00 -8.80
CA GLY A 201 23.61 -7.02 -9.66
C GLY A 201 24.68 -7.88 -10.35
N PRO A 202 24.28 -8.77 -11.31
CA PRO A 202 22.92 -8.99 -11.80
C PRO A 202 22.01 -9.65 -10.78
N LEU A 203 20.76 -9.16 -10.69
CA LEU A 203 19.79 -9.68 -9.72
C LEU A 203 19.40 -11.12 -10.07
N PRO A 204 19.45 -12.09 -9.14
CA PRO A 204 19.02 -13.44 -9.41
C PRO A 204 17.52 -13.50 -9.73
N LYS A 205 17.14 -14.32 -10.74
CA LYS A 205 15.72 -14.47 -11.13
C LYS A 205 14.83 -14.87 -9.95
N SER A 206 15.35 -15.74 -9.07
CA SER A 206 14.64 -16.17 -7.85
C SER A 206 14.33 -15.04 -6.87
N VAL A 207 15.14 -13.98 -6.87
CA VAL A 207 14.86 -12.77 -6.06
C VAL A 207 13.74 -11.97 -6.69
N ILE A 208 13.79 -11.77 -8.02
CA ILE A 208 12.74 -11.09 -8.79
C ILE A 208 11.38 -11.78 -8.57
N ASP A 209 11.36 -13.12 -8.67
CA ASP A 209 10.13 -13.90 -8.47
C ASP A 209 9.56 -13.77 -7.05
N ARG A 210 10.44 -13.80 -6.04
CA ARG A 210 10.00 -13.58 -4.64
C ARG A 210 9.46 -12.18 -4.42
N HIS A 211 10.10 -11.15 -4.99
CA HIS A 211 9.61 -9.79 -4.88
C HIS A 211 8.27 -9.61 -5.58
N ALA A 212 8.08 -10.21 -6.76
CA ALA A 212 6.78 -10.22 -7.43
C ALA A 212 5.68 -10.88 -6.58
N ALA A 213 5.97 -12.05 -6.00
CA ALA A 213 5.03 -12.75 -5.12
C ALA A 213 4.73 -11.97 -3.83
N LEU A 214 5.74 -11.37 -3.22
CA LEU A 214 5.60 -10.52 -2.03
C LEU A 214 4.80 -9.27 -2.36
N GLY A 215 5.10 -8.61 -3.49
CA GLY A 215 4.39 -7.42 -3.96
C GLY A 215 2.89 -7.65 -4.11
N LYS A 216 2.49 -8.76 -4.72
CA LYS A 216 1.08 -9.15 -4.84
C LYS A 216 0.38 -9.28 -3.49
N LYS A 217 1.05 -9.87 -2.49
CA LYS A 217 0.49 -9.98 -1.12
C LYS A 217 0.33 -8.62 -0.45
N ILE A 218 1.31 -7.73 -0.63
CA ILE A 218 1.29 -6.38 -0.06
C ILE A 218 0.12 -5.58 -0.66
N ILE A 219 -0.01 -5.56 -2.00
CA ILE A 219 -1.11 -4.86 -2.68
C ILE A 219 -2.47 -5.39 -2.23
N ALA A 220 -2.64 -6.73 -2.21
CA ALA A 220 -3.88 -7.34 -1.77
C ALA A 220 -4.25 -6.88 -0.35
N ARG A 221 -3.29 -6.88 0.57
CA ARG A 221 -3.51 -6.42 1.96
C ARG A 221 -3.80 -4.93 2.05
N GLN A 222 -3.12 -4.09 1.27
CA GLN A 222 -3.41 -2.65 1.21
C GLN A 222 -4.85 -2.39 0.77
N LEU A 223 -5.33 -3.09 -0.27
CA LEU A 223 -6.70 -2.99 -0.76
C LEU A 223 -7.72 -3.49 0.27
N GLU A 224 -7.45 -4.61 0.97
CA GLU A 224 -8.29 -5.12 2.06
C GLU A 224 -8.42 -4.12 3.22
N LEU A 225 -7.35 -3.41 3.53
CA LEU A 225 -7.33 -2.35 4.54
C LEU A 225 -7.91 -1.02 4.05
N GLY A 226 -8.43 -0.96 2.80
CA GLY A 226 -9.00 0.26 2.23
C GLY A 226 -7.97 1.32 1.85
N MET A 227 -6.72 0.95 1.67
CA MET A 227 -5.67 1.85 1.20
C MET A 227 -5.65 1.92 -0.33
N GLN A 228 -5.13 3.03 -0.85
CA GLN A 228 -4.84 3.23 -2.27
C GLN A 228 -3.33 3.18 -2.48
N PRO A 229 -2.75 2.08 -3.00
CA PRO A 229 -1.32 1.98 -3.26
C PRO A 229 -0.83 3.06 -4.23
N ILE A 230 0.31 3.68 -3.91
CA ILE A 230 1.03 4.55 -4.84
C ILE A 230 2.15 3.74 -5.47
N GLN A 231 2.13 3.59 -6.78
CA GLN A 231 3.17 2.94 -7.54
C GLN A 231 3.91 3.94 -8.42
N GLN A 232 5.17 3.62 -8.72
CA GLN A 232 5.96 4.42 -9.65
C GLN A 232 5.53 4.11 -11.09
N GLY A 233 5.17 5.14 -11.83
CA GLY A 233 4.92 5.04 -13.27
C GLY A 233 6.21 5.14 -14.09
N PHE A 234 6.09 4.93 -15.40
CA PHE A 234 7.19 5.13 -16.34
C PHE A 234 7.46 6.62 -16.55
N SER A 235 8.72 7.02 -16.41
CA SER A 235 9.16 8.42 -16.48
C SER A 235 10.18 8.69 -17.60
N GLY A 236 10.48 7.67 -18.41
CA GLY A 236 11.56 7.74 -19.40
C GLY A 236 12.91 7.25 -18.89
N TYR A 237 13.06 6.94 -17.60
CA TYR A 237 14.23 6.26 -17.08
C TYR A 237 14.40 4.89 -17.77
N VAL A 238 15.57 4.62 -18.35
CA VAL A 238 15.82 3.41 -19.14
C VAL A 238 17.28 2.96 -18.98
N PRO A 239 17.59 1.69 -19.30
CA PRO A 239 18.97 1.25 -19.41
C PRO A 239 19.74 2.06 -20.46
N ARG A 240 21.00 2.35 -20.19
CA ARG A 240 21.89 2.98 -21.19
C ARG A 240 22.02 2.14 -22.45
N GLU A 241 22.00 0.84 -22.29
CA GLU A 241 22.10 -0.16 -23.33
C GLU A 241 20.87 -0.19 -24.28
N LEU A 242 19.81 0.55 -23.94
CA LEU A 242 18.64 0.71 -24.82
C LEU A 242 19.04 1.40 -26.14
N LYS A 243 20.06 2.28 -26.11
CA LYS A 243 20.57 2.95 -27.33
C LYS A 243 21.13 1.96 -28.35
N ASP A 244 21.71 0.85 -27.89
CA ASP A 244 22.25 -0.20 -28.78
C ASP A 244 21.11 -0.99 -29.45
N LYS A 245 19.98 -1.15 -28.77
CA LYS A 245 18.78 -1.83 -29.28
C LYS A 245 17.96 -0.94 -30.22
N TYR A 246 17.94 0.36 -29.92
CA TYR A 246 17.16 1.38 -30.65
C TYR A 246 18.05 2.57 -31.01
N PRO A 247 18.94 2.45 -32.01
CA PRO A 247 19.94 3.48 -32.35
C PRO A 247 19.36 4.84 -32.76
N THR A 248 18.13 4.84 -33.27
CA THR A 248 17.43 6.08 -33.70
C THR A 248 16.68 6.76 -32.56
N ALA A 249 16.50 6.12 -31.41
CA ALA A 249 15.77 6.70 -30.29
C ALA A 249 16.55 7.88 -29.69
N ASN A 250 15.80 8.89 -29.27
CA ASN A 250 16.36 10.06 -28.60
C ASN A 250 16.56 9.75 -27.10
N ILE A 251 17.78 9.31 -26.77
CA ILE A 251 18.16 8.87 -25.42
C ILE A 251 19.32 9.73 -24.93
N ASN A 252 19.13 10.38 -23.78
CA ASN A 252 20.10 11.24 -23.13
C ASN A 252 20.75 10.49 -21.96
N GLN A 253 22.10 10.54 -21.90
CA GLN A 253 22.83 9.99 -20.76
C GLN A 253 22.77 10.95 -19.56
N GLN A 254 22.40 10.42 -18.41
CA GLN A 254 22.47 11.17 -17.17
C GLN A 254 23.93 11.27 -16.68
N ARG A 255 24.23 12.31 -15.94
CA ARG A 255 25.53 12.48 -15.28
C ARG A 255 25.69 11.46 -14.15
N SER A 256 26.95 11.18 -13.80
CA SER A 256 27.25 10.36 -12.62
C SER A 256 26.69 11.01 -11.35
N TRP A 257 26.18 10.18 -10.45
CA TRP A 257 25.68 10.57 -9.13
C TRP A 257 26.48 9.86 -8.05
N CYS A 258 27.11 10.58 -7.14
CA CYS A 258 27.92 10.03 -6.05
C CYS A 258 28.94 8.95 -6.50
N GLY A 259 29.57 9.11 -7.67
CA GLY A 259 30.50 8.15 -8.24
C GLY A 259 29.87 6.98 -9.01
N PHE A 260 28.53 6.83 -8.94
CA PHE A 260 27.81 5.83 -9.75
C PHE A 260 27.54 6.37 -11.15
N LYS A 261 27.61 5.46 -12.12
CA LYS A 261 27.20 5.80 -13.48
C LYS A 261 25.69 6.07 -13.49
N GLY A 262 25.30 7.26 -14.00
CA GLY A 262 23.90 7.60 -14.22
C GLY A 262 23.25 6.65 -15.23
N ALA A 263 21.95 6.48 -15.15
CA ALA A 263 21.15 5.77 -16.14
C ALA A 263 20.98 6.62 -17.42
N ALA A 264 20.07 6.25 -18.28
CA ALA A 264 19.69 7.04 -19.43
C ALA A 264 18.23 7.51 -19.30
N GLN A 265 17.91 8.56 -20.02
CA GLN A 265 16.59 9.13 -20.08
C GLN A 265 16.10 9.15 -21.53
N LEU A 266 15.02 8.44 -21.78
CA LEU A 266 14.33 8.46 -23.06
C LEU A 266 13.49 9.73 -23.16
N ASP A 267 13.62 10.45 -24.27
CA ASP A 267 12.90 11.69 -24.51
C ASP A 267 11.39 11.44 -24.57
N PRO A 268 10.56 12.18 -23.84
CA PRO A 268 9.11 11.99 -23.83
C PRO A 268 8.44 12.27 -25.19
N THR A 269 9.11 12.94 -26.10
CA THR A 269 8.61 13.17 -27.48
C THR A 269 8.94 12.02 -28.43
N ASP A 270 9.80 11.09 -28.04
CA ASP A 270 10.11 9.91 -28.83
C ASP A 270 8.95 8.89 -28.80
N SER A 271 8.60 8.32 -29.94
CA SER A 271 7.54 7.31 -30.02
C SER A 271 7.83 6.04 -29.17
N LEU A 272 9.10 5.74 -28.93
CA LEU A 272 9.51 4.64 -28.07
C LEU A 272 9.11 4.89 -26.62
N PHE A 273 9.07 6.15 -26.15
CA PHE A 273 8.63 6.51 -24.80
C PHE A 273 7.20 6.00 -24.52
N THR A 274 6.27 6.30 -25.45
CA THR A 274 4.87 5.85 -25.31
C THR A 274 4.76 4.33 -25.36
N ARG A 275 5.53 3.67 -26.22
CA ARG A 275 5.52 2.19 -26.32
C ARG A 275 6.06 1.54 -25.05
N MET A 276 7.22 2.00 -24.55
CA MET A 276 7.80 1.46 -23.31
C MET A 276 6.93 1.78 -22.10
N GLY A 277 6.40 3.00 -22.01
CA GLY A 277 5.51 3.39 -20.93
C GLY A 277 4.25 2.53 -20.87
N ARG A 278 3.66 2.21 -22.03
CA ARG A 278 2.52 1.30 -22.10
C ARG A 278 2.90 -0.11 -21.62
N GLY A 279 3.96 -0.71 -22.17
CA GLY A 279 4.42 -2.02 -21.76
C GLY A 279 4.77 -2.10 -20.28
N PHE A 280 5.39 -1.05 -19.72
CA PHE A 280 5.67 -0.96 -18.29
C PHE A 280 4.39 -0.95 -17.43
N LEU A 281 3.37 -0.19 -17.84
CA LEU A 281 2.09 -0.14 -17.12
C LEU A 281 1.28 -1.44 -17.26
N GLU A 282 1.36 -2.10 -18.41
CA GLU A 282 0.76 -3.43 -18.64
C GLU A 282 1.39 -4.49 -17.73
N GLU A 283 2.70 -4.45 -17.52
CA GLU A 283 3.39 -5.35 -16.59
C GLU A 283 3.12 -5.02 -15.11
N GLN A 284 2.67 -3.82 -14.83
CA GLN A 284 2.34 -3.35 -13.48
C GLN A 284 0.91 -3.73 -13.07
N ALA A 285 0.00 -3.94 -14.04
CA ALA A 285 -1.41 -4.26 -13.82
C ALA A 285 -1.61 -5.73 -13.42
#